data_9829b1ef7d8494a8d85a766470943af1
#
_entry.id   9829b1ef7d8494a8d85a766470943af1
#
_cell.length_a   1.000
_cell.length_b   1.000
_cell.length_c   1.000
_cell.angle_alpha   90.00
_cell.angle_beta   90.00
_cell.angle_gamma   90.00
#
_symmetry.space_group_name_H-M   'P 1'
#
loop_
_entity.id
_entity.type
_entity.pdbx_description
1 polymer ?
#
loop_
_entity_poly.entity_id
_entity_poly.type
_entity_poly.pdbx_seq_one_letter_code
_entity_poly.pdbx_strand_id
1 'polypeptide(L)'
;MLKIYLVGVSCIGKTTIGKLLAREIDFTFYDFDKEIEKYFNSPIEYIQEKFFSIYEYREETKVVLRELIKKKENSVIASCPSGLRDNYLREYKKLRKNKENTMISIHIIDKPENIVERLTFYDKESRLLGKKLNEKKKRLYLKGIKKDITFYKKFNNRADYEFNIENIKLEEIPKMLIEFLELRNEEFKRYMEQKMPASL
;
A
#
# COMPACT_ATOMS: atom_id res chain seq x y z
N MET A 1 -4.37 -1.71 18.58
CA MET A 1 -3.26 -2.10 17.67
C MET A 1 -3.05 -1.01 16.63
N LEU A 2 -1.80 -0.74 16.26
CA LEU A 2 -1.46 0.27 15.25
C LEU A 2 -1.37 -0.37 13.86
N LYS A 3 -2.08 0.20 12.87
CA LYS A 3 -2.13 -0.27 11.49
C LYS A 3 -1.69 0.86 10.56
N ILE A 4 -0.61 0.66 9.81
CA ILE A 4 -0.14 1.59 8.79
C ILE A 4 -0.60 1.07 7.42
N TYR A 5 -1.41 1.87 6.72
CA TYR A 5 -2.01 1.50 5.43
C TYR A 5 -1.41 2.34 4.30
N LEU A 6 -0.52 1.73 3.50
CA LEU A 6 0.15 2.39 2.39
C LEU A 6 -0.72 2.36 1.15
N VAL A 7 -1.03 3.53 0.59
CA VAL A 7 -1.79 3.69 -0.66
C VAL A 7 -0.95 4.40 -1.73
N GLY A 8 -1.34 4.25 -2.98
CA GLY A 8 -0.65 4.84 -4.13
C GLY A 8 -0.80 3.97 -5.37
N VAL A 9 -0.37 4.46 -6.53
CA VAL A 9 -0.48 3.75 -7.82
C VAL A 9 0.34 2.46 -7.85
N SER A 10 0.09 1.61 -8.84
CA SER A 10 0.90 0.41 -9.08
C SER A 10 2.37 0.76 -9.26
N CYS A 11 3.26 -0.14 -8.84
CA CYS A 11 4.72 -0.04 -8.98
C CYS A 11 5.38 1.18 -8.32
N ILE A 12 4.65 1.94 -7.48
CA ILE A 12 5.24 3.07 -6.73
C ILE A 12 6.22 2.63 -5.63
N GLY A 13 6.18 1.36 -5.24
CA GLY A 13 7.08 0.80 -4.24
C GLY A 13 6.42 0.40 -2.91
N LYS A 14 5.08 0.45 -2.78
CA LYS A 14 4.35 0.15 -1.52
C LYS A 14 4.79 -1.15 -0.85
N THR A 15 4.90 -2.24 -1.61
CA THR A 15 5.31 -3.55 -1.10
C THR A 15 6.74 -3.52 -0.56
N THR A 16 7.67 -2.89 -1.28
CA THR A 16 9.08 -2.82 -0.87
C THR A 16 9.24 -1.91 0.35
N ILE A 17 8.68 -0.70 0.28
CA ILE A 17 8.71 0.28 1.39
C ILE A 17 8.02 -0.31 2.62
N GLY A 18 6.86 -0.95 2.44
CA GLY A 18 6.11 -1.55 3.53
C GLY A 18 6.87 -2.66 4.25
N LYS A 19 7.58 -3.53 3.51
CA LYS A 19 8.44 -4.56 4.11
C LYS A 19 9.60 -3.97 4.90
N LEU A 20 10.26 -2.95 4.35
CA LEU A 20 11.38 -2.29 5.03
C LEU A 20 10.89 -1.55 6.27
N LEU A 21 9.82 -0.77 6.16
CA LEU A 21 9.22 -0.06 7.29
C LEU A 21 8.81 -1.04 8.40
N ALA A 22 8.08 -2.10 8.04
CA ALA A 22 7.61 -3.10 9.01
C ALA A 22 8.77 -3.73 9.79
N ARG A 23 9.89 -4.02 9.11
CA ARG A 23 11.10 -4.54 9.74
C ARG A 23 11.72 -3.53 10.71
N GLU A 24 11.81 -2.25 10.34
CA GLU A 24 12.42 -1.21 11.18
C GLU A 24 11.61 -0.97 12.48
N ILE A 25 10.27 -1.05 12.40
CA ILE A 25 9.40 -0.81 13.57
C ILE A 25 8.90 -2.10 14.22
N ASP A 26 9.36 -3.28 13.75
CA ASP A 26 8.95 -4.61 14.23
C ASP A 26 7.43 -4.83 14.16
N PHE A 27 6.86 -4.55 12.99
CA PHE A 27 5.47 -4.81 12.65
C PHE A 27 5.37 -5.99 11.69
N THR A 28 4.20 -6.64 11.65
CA THR A 28 3.91 -7.62 10.60
C THR A 28 3.61 -6.91 9.29
N PHE A 29 4.21 -7.38 8.19
CA PHE A 29 3.93 -6.86 6.86
C PHE A 29 2.88 -7.69 6.13
N TYR A 30 1.93 -7.02 5.48
CA TYR A 30 0.94 -7.62 4.59
C TYR A 30 0.89 -6.92 3.24
N ASP A 31 0.93 -7.71 2.17
CA ASP A 31 0.59 -7.26 0.82
C ASP A 31 -0.86 -7.64 0.54
N PHE A 32 -1.72 -6.66 0.34
CA PHE A 32 -3.16 -6.89 0.23
C PHE A 32 -3.53 -7.76 -0.96
N ASP A 33 -2.84 -7.58 -2.11
CA ASP A 33 -3.10 -8.40 -3.30
C ASP A 33 -2.69 -9.86 -3.04
N LYS A 34 -1.57 -10.11 -2.34
CA LYS A 34 -1.14 -11.45 -1.94
C LYS A 34 -2.06 -12.09 -0.90
N GLU A 35 -2.61 -11.32 0.02
CA GLU A 35 -3.58 -11.85 0.98
C GLU A 35 -4.93 -12.19 0.29
N ILE A 36 -5.31 -11.48 -0.77
CA ILE A 36 -6.46 -11.86 -1.61
C ILE A 36 -6.18 -13.19 -2.31
N GLU A 37 -5.02 -13.35 -2.97
CA GLU A 37 -4.63 -14.62 -3.60
C GLU A 37 -4.67 -15.80 -2.62
N LYS A 38 -4.14 -15.58 -1.42
CA LYS A 38 -4.15 -16.59 -0.34
C LYS A 38 -5.56 -16.94 0.12
N TYR A 39 -6.42 -15.93 0.34
CA TYR A 39 -7.79 -16.13 0.80
C TYR A 39 -8.64 -16.93 -0.20
N PHE A 40 -8.51 -16.60 -1.49
CA PHE A 40 -9.25 -17.27 -2.56
C PHE A 40 -8.54 -18.49 -3.14
N ASN A 41 -7.33 -18.81 -2.68
CA ASN A 41 -6.46 -19.86 -3.20
C ASN A 41 -6.34 -19.83 -4.73
N SER A 42 -6.11 -18.65 -5.30
CA SER A 42 -6.05 -18.42 -6.74
C SER A 42 -5.23 -17.17 -7.08
N PRO A 43 -4.51 -17.12 -8.22
CA PRO A 43 -3.87 -15.90 -8.70
C PRO A 43 -4.86 -14.76 -8.91
N ILE A 44 -4.41 -13.52 -8.68
CA ILE A 44 -5.27 -12.34 -8.66
C ILE A 44 -6.00 -12.10 -9.98
N GLU A 45 -5.35 -12.40 -11.11
CA GLU A 45 -5.93 -12.23 -12.45
C GLU A 45 -7.15 -13.16 -12.63
N TYR A 46 -7.03 -14.43 -12.23
CA TYR A 46 -8.15 -15.38 -12.27
C TYR A 46 -9.28 -15.01 -11.31
N ILE A 47 -8.94 -14.42 -10.15
CA ILE A 47 -9.98 -13.93 -9.23
C ILE A 47 -10.74 -12.78 -9.88
N GLN A 48 -10.03 -11.83 -10.51
CA GLN A 48 -10.64 -10.68 -11.18
C GLN A 48 -11.52 -11.10 -12.36
N GLU A 49 -11.11 -12.10 -13.15
CA GLU A 49 -11.87 -12.65 -14.29
C GLU A 49 -13.21 -13.28 -13.88
N LYS A 50 -13.40 -13.67 -12.60
CA LYS A 50 -14.66 -14.25 -12.10
C LYS A 50 -15.79 -13.23 -11.92
N PHE A 51 -15.49 -11.94 -11.93
CA PHE A 51 -16.45 -10.87 -11.64
C PHE A 51 -16.76 -10.05 -12.89
N PHE A 52 -18.02 -9.68 -13.08
CA PHE A 52 -18.44 -8.84 -14.19
C PHE A 52 -17.90 -7.41 -14.12
N SER A 53 -17.55 -6.96 -12.93
CA SER A 53 -17.04 -5.60 -12.73
C SER A 53 -16.00 -5.54 -11.63
N ILE A 54 -15.11 -4.54 -11.73
CA ILE A 54 -14.15 -4.22 -10.67
C ILE A 54 -14.83 -3.76 -9.38
N TYR A 55 -16.08 -3.30 -9.43
CA TYR A 55 -16.86 -2.97 -8.25
C TYR A 55 -17.25 -4.24 -7.49
N GLU A 56 -17.76 -5.24 -8.19
CA GLU A 56 -18.11 -6.55 -7.65
C GLU A 56 -16.89 -7.26 -7.05
N TYR A 57 -15.77 -7.28 -7.79
CA TYR A 57 -14.49 -7.76 -7.27
C TYR A 57 -14.11 -7.12 -5.93
N ARG A 58 -14.24 -5.78 -5.80
CA ARG A 58 -13.95 -5.10 -4.52
C ARG A 58 -14.97 -5.41 -3.43
N GLU A 59 -16.23 -5.62 -3.80
CA GLU A 59 -17.26 -5.98 -2.84
C GLU A 59 -16.95 -7.34 -2.21
N GLU A 60 -16.51 -8.31 -2.99
CA GLU A 60 -16.16 -9.64 -2.51
C GLU A 60 -14.82 -9.65 -1.76
N THR A 61 -13.81 -8.96 -2.29
CA THR A 61 -12.46 -9.00 -1.68
C THR A 61 -12.28 -8.07 -0.47
N LYS A 62 -13.25 -7.19 -0.17
CA LYS A 62 -13.19 -6.35 1.07
C LYS A 62 -13.16 -7.15 2.37
N VAL A 63 -13.62 -8.40 2.35
CA VAL A 63 -13.54 -9.29 3.50
C VAL A 63 -12.09 -9.50 3.92
N VAL A 64 -11.17 -9.62 2.97
CA VAL A 64 -9.73 -9.79 3.24
C VAL A 64 -9.17 -8.56 3.96
N LEU A 65 -9.56 -7.34 3.52
CA LEU A 65 -9.15 -6.11 4.23
C LEU A 65 -9.66 -6.11 5.68
N ARG A 66 -10.90 -6.54 5.89
CA ARG A 66 -11.50 -6.66 7.22
C ARG A 66 -10.72 -7.62 8.11
N GLU A 67 -10.38 -8.78 7.59
CA GLU A 67 -9.62 -9.80 8.32
C GLU A 67 -8.22 -9.29 8.70
N LEU A 68 -7.53 -8.61 7.78
CA LEU A 68 -6.22 -8.02 8.06
C LEU A 68 -6.26 -6.95 9.16
N ILE A 69 -7.25 -6.07 9.12
CA ILE A 69 -7.36 -4.98 10.11
C ILE A 69 -7.75 -5.52 11.49
N LYS A 70 -8.55 -6.58 11.55
CA LYS A 70 -8.97 -7.22 12.81
C LYS A 70 -7.88 -8.06 13.50
N LYS A 71 -6.80 -8.40 12.84
CA LYS A 71 -5.69 -9.13 13.47
C LYS A 71 -5.15 -8.37 14.68
N LYS A 72 -4.92 -9.10 15.78
CA LYS A 72 -4.45 -8.53 17.08
C LYS A 72 -2.93 -8.34 17.09
N GLU A 73 -2.40 -7.61 16.11
CA GLU A 73 -0.98 -7.29 15.99
C GLU A 73 -0.80 -5.94 15.30
N ASN A 74 0.32 -5.28 15.51
CA ASN A 74 0.69 -4.09 14.77
C ASN A 74 1.11 -4.49 13.36
N SER A 75 0.69 -3.75 12.34
CA SER A 75 0.99 -4.14 10.96
C SER A 75 1.14 -2.98 9.99
N VAL A 76 1.96 -3.21 8.96
CA VAL A 76 2.04 -2.39 7.76
C VAL A 76 1.35 -3.14 6.63
N ILE A 77 0.36 -2.52 6.01
CA ILE A 77 -0.43 -3.10 4.92
C ILE A 77 -0.18 -2.31 3.64
N ALA A 78 0.44 -2.93 2.64
CA ALA A 78 0.54 -2.38 1.29
C ALA A 78 -0.78 -2.64 0.54
N SER A 79 -1.54 -1.58 0.22
CA SER A 79 -2.81 -1.72 -0.48
C SER A 79 -2.65 -1.90 -1.99
N CYS A 80 -3.70 -2.36 -2.67
CA CYS A 80 -3.85 -2.21 -4.11
C CYS A 80 -4.03 -0.72 -4.50
N PRO A 81 -3.89 -0.34 -5.79
CA PRO A 81 -4.04 1.06 -6.23
C PRO A 81 -5.39 1.70 -5.86
N SER A 82 -6.42 0.88 -5.72
CA SER A 82 -7.78 1.33 -5.34
C SER A 82 -8.08 1.21 -3.84
N GLY A 83 -7.07 1.11 -2.99
CA GLY A 83 -7.23 0.83 -1.55
C GLY A 83 -8.12 1.82 -0.76
N LEU A 84 -8.25 3.06 -1.22
CA LEU A 84 -9.17 4.05 -0.65
C LEU A 84 -10.32 4.40 -1.62
N ARG A 85 -10.77 3.45 -2.43
CA ARG A 85 -11.87 3.63 -3.37
C ARG A 85 -13.07 2.74 -3.03
N ASP A 86 -14.28 3.26 -3.26
CA ASP A 86 -15.57 2.54 -3.20
C ASP A 86 -15.73 1.64 -1.95
N ASN A 87 -15.81 0.35 -2.14
CA ASN A 87 -16.07 -0.66 -1.11
C ASN A 87 -14.93 -0.76 -0.10
N TYR A 88 -13.69 -0.67 -0.57
CA TYR A 88 -12.52 -0.65 0.32
C TYR A 88 -12.49 0.58 1.22
N LEU A 89 -12.82 1.76 0.68
CA LEU A 89 -12.90 2.97 1.50
C LEU A 89 -14.02 2.87 2.55
N ARG A 90 -15.19 2.33 2.17
CA ARG A 90 -16.30 2.14 3.13
C ARG A 90 -15.90 1.19 4.26
N GLU A 91 -15.26 0.09 3.92
CA GLU A 91 -14.77 -0.89 4.91
C GLU A 91 -13.66 -0.28 5.77
N TYR A 92 -12.68 0.40 5.17
CA TYR A 92 -11.62 1.11 5.89
C TYR A 92 -12.19 2.11 6.90
N LYS A 93 -13.13 2.96 6.49
CA LYS A 93 -13.77 3.95 7.39
C LYS A 93 -14.57 3.30 8.51
N LYS A 94 -15.26 2.19 8.24
CA LYS A 94 -16.01 1.43 9.23
C LYS A 94 -15.08 0.86 10.29
N LEU A 95 -13.98 0.26 9.86
CA LEU A 95 -12.98 -0.36 10.76
C LEU A 95 -12.21 0.69 11.57
N ARG A 96 -11.90 1.85 10.97
CA ARG A 96 -11.26 2.98 11.65
C ARG A 96 -12.11 3.56 12.80
N LYS A 97 -13.44 3.48 12.71
CA LYS A 97 -14.32 3.92 13.80
C LYS A 97 -14.27 2.99 15.01
N ASN A 98 -13.80 1.78 14.85
CA ASN A 98 -13.60 0.85 15.95
C ASN A 98 -12.32 1.25 16.71
N LYS A 99 -12.49 1.66 17.98
CA LYS A 99 -11.40 2.14 18.86
C LYS A 99 -10.35 1.07 19.21
N GLU A 100 -10.53 -0.18 18.80
CA GLU A 100 -9.55 -1.25 19.02
C GLU A 100 -8.27 -1.07 18.20
N ASN A 101 -8.35 -0.35 17.10
CA ASN A 101 -7.23 -0.13 16.19
C ASN A 101 -7.05 1.36 15.87
N THR A 102 -5.82 1.83 16.00
CA THR A 102 -5.37 3.09 15.40
C THR A 102 -4.95 2.82 13.96
N MET A 103 -5.59 3.48 13.03
CA MET A 103 -5.31 3.31 11.60
C MET A 103 -4.73 4.60 11.02
N ILE A 104 -3.54 4.48 10.44
CA ILE A 104 -2.82 5.58 9.77
C ILE A 104 -2.70 5.22 8.29
N SER A 105 -3.27 6.03 7.40
CA SER A 105 -3.11 5.85 5.96
C SER A 105 -2.12 6.85 5.37
N ILE A 106 -1.22 6.36 4.51
CA ILE A 106 -0.15 7.15 3.90
C ILE A 106 -0.19 6.97 2.39
N HIS A 107 -0.39 8.06 1.67
CA HIS A 107 -0.28 8.12 0.23
C HIS A 107 1.19 8.31 -0.17
N ILE A 108 1.79 7.27 -0.74
CA ILE A 108 3.14 7.34 -1.30
C ILE A 108 3.05 7.96 -2.68
N ILE A 109 3.86 8.99 -2.93
CA ILE A 109 3.95 9.67 -4.23
C ILE A 109 5.38 9.70 -4.75
N ASP A 110 5.53 9.66 -6.06
CA ASP A 110 6.81 9.80 -6.76
C ASP A 110 6.60 10.31 -8.19
N LYS A 111 7.68 10.69 -8.86
CA LYS A 111 7.66 11.04 -10.28
C LYS A 111 7.23 9.85 -11.14
N PRO A 112 6.40 10.09 -12.18
CA PRO A 112 6.00 9.04 -13.12
C PRO A 112 7.19 8.32 -13.76
N GLU A 113 8.28 9.04 -14.04
CA GLU A 113 9.50 8.54 -14.62
C GLU A 113 10.17 7.47 -13.72
N ASN A 114 10.26 7.73 -12.41
CA ASN A 114 10.78 6.78 -11.43
C ASN A 114 9.91 5.53 -11.33
N ILE A 115 8.59 5.68 -11.44
CA ILE A 115 7.64 4.55 -11.40
C ILE A 115 7.82 3.65 -12.62
N VAL A 116 8.04 4.23 -13.82
CA VAL A 116 8.31 3.47 -15.06
C VAL A 116 9.52 2.56 -14.90
N GLU A 117 10.58 3.04 -14.28
CA GLU A 117 11.81 2.23 -14.10
C GLU A 117 11.61 1.07 -13.11
N ARG A 118 10.61 1.15 -12.24
CA ARG A 118 10.26 0.11 -11.26
C ARG A 118 9.14 -0.84 -11.72
N LEU A 119 8.68 -0.71 -12.98
CA LEU A 119 7.62 -1.57 -13.51
C LEU A 119 8.04 -3.05 -13.43
N THR A 120 7.20 -3.83 -12.80
CA THR A 120 7.30 -5.29 -12.76
C THR A 120 6.13 -5.90 -13.51
N PHE A 121 6.37 -7.01 -14.18
CA PHE A 121 5.37 -7.71 -14.97
C PHE A 121 5.20 -9.12 -14.42
N TYR A 122 3.97 -9.57 -14.38
CA TYR A 122 3.61 -10.92 -13.94
C TYR A 122 2.85 -11.64 -15.05
N ASP A 123 2.89 -12.96 -15.06
CA ASP A 123 2.00 -13.79 -15.86
C ASP A 123 0.66 -14.00 -15.13
N LYS A 124 -0.26 -14.75 -15.76
CA LYS A 124 -1.59 -15.05 -15.18
C LYS A 124 -1.54 -15.85 -13.88
N GLU A 125 -0.46 -16.58 -13.67
CA GLU A 125 -0.19 -17.33 -12.44
C GLU A 125 0.55 -16.52 -11.38
N SER A 126 0.61 -15.18 -11.53
CA SER A 126 1.30 -14.24 -10.62
C SER A 126 2.81 -14.50 -10.47
N ARG A 127 3.46 -15.12 -11.48
CA ARG A 127 4.92 -15.31 -11.54
C ARG A 127 5.59 -14.12 -12.21
N LEU A 128 6.72 -13.70 -11.64
CA LEU A 128 7.49 -12.56 -12.15
C LEU A 128 8.05 -12.82 -13.54
N LEU A 129 7.83 -11.88 -14.46
CA LEU A 129 8.37 -11.90 -15.81
C LEU A 129 9.58 -10.96 -15.91
N GLY A 130 10.74 -11.50 -16.32
CA GLY A 130 11.97 -10.74 -16.54
C GLY A 130 11.94 -9.91 -17.83
N LYS A 131 10.96 -9.01 -18.01
CA LYS A 131 10.83 -8.18 -19.21
C LYS A 131 11.61 -6.88 -19.07
N LYS A 132 12.53 -6.63 -20.02
CA LYS A 132 13.14 -5.29 -20.22
C LYS A 132 12.28 -4.49 -21.21
N LEU A 133 12.01 -3.23 -20.86
CA LEU A 133 11.28 -2.31 -21.72
C LEU A 133 12.25 -1.60 -22.69
N ASN A 134 11.88 -1.53 -23.98
CA ASN A 134 12.52 -0.61 -24.91
C ASN A 134 11.92 0.81 -24.76
N GLU A 135 12.59 1.83 -25.30
CA GLU A 135 12.19 3.23 -25.16
C GLU A 135 10.76 3.52 -25.65
N LYS A 136 10.29 2.88 -26.72
CA LYS A 136 8.92 3.03 -27.22
C LYS A 136 7.89 2.55 -26.19
N LYS A 137 8.13 1.39 -25.58
CA LYS A 137 7.27 0.84 -24.52
C LYS A 137 7.34 1.68 -23.25
N LYS A 138 8.53 2.16 -22.83
CA LYS A 138 8.67 3.06 -21.69
C LYS A 138 7.78 4.31 -21.84
N ARG A 139 7.80 4.96 -23.02
CA ARG A 139 6.94 6.13 -23.31
C ARG A 139 5.45 5.80 -23.21
N LEU A 140 5.04 4.63 -23.69
CA LEU A 140 3.65 4.18 -23.59
C LEU A 140 3.23 3.97 -22.12
N TYR A 141 4.04 3.27 -21.34
CA TYR A 141 3.79 3.06 -19.90
C TYR A 141 3.82 4.37 -19.12
N LEU A 142 4.73 5.29 -19.42
CA LEU A 142 4.77 6.61 -18.81
C LEU A 142 3.44 7.37 -18.98
N LYS A 143 2.87 7.32 -20.19
CA LYS A 143 1.55 7.92 -20.47
C LYS A 143 0.45 7.23 -19.65
N GLY A 144 0.50 5.92 -19.50
CA GLY A 144 -0.43 5.15 -18.67
C GLY A 144 -0.32 5.55 -17.20
N ILE A 145 0.89 5.56 -16.65
CA ILE A 145 1.15 5.92 -15.25
C ILE A 145 0.67 7.35 -14.94
N LYS A 146 0.91 8.33 -15.83
CA LYS A 146 0.40 9.71 -15.67
C LYS A 146 -1.13 9.73 -15.59
N LYS A 147 -1.82 8.92 -16.39
CA LYS A 147 -3.28 8.75 -16.31
C LYS A 147 -3.71 8.12 -14.99
N ASP A 148 -3.01 7.07 -14.53
CA ASP A 148 -3.30 6.39 -13.27
C ASP A 148 -3.10 7.31 -12.07
N ILE A 149 -2.01 8.07 -12.02
CA ILE A 149 -1.77 9.09 -10.98
C ILE A 149 -2.94 10.06 -10.94
N THR A 150 -3.33 10.64 -12.09
CA THR A 150 -4.45 11.58 -12.19
C THR A 150 -5.77 10.94 -11.76
N PHE A 151 -6.03 9.70 -12.20
CA PHE A 151 -7.26 8.98 -11.89
C PHE A 151 -7.37 8.62 -10.41
N TYR A 152 -6.29 8.11 -9.80
CA TYR A 152 -6.29 7.67 -8.41
C TYR A 152 -6.11 8.82 -7.41
N LYS A 153 -5.61 9.99 -7.83
CA LYS A 153 -5.40 11.16 -6.97
C LYS A 153 -6.61 11.47 -6.10
N LYS A 154 -7.82 11.53 -6.68
CA LYS A 154 -9.06 11.83 -5.97
C LYS A 154 -9.44 10.82 -4.88
N PHE A 155 -8.91 9.61 -4.95
CA PHE A 155 -9.13 8.58 -3.94
C PHE A 155 -8.00 8.59 -2.91
N ASN A 156 -6.76 8.68 -3.35
CA ASN A 156 -5.58 8.64 -2.50
C ASN A 156 -5.42 9.90 -1.63
N ASN A 157 -5.94 11.06 -2.08
CA ASN A 157 -6.03 12.29 -1.27
C ASN A 157 -6.93 12.14 -0.02
N ARG A 158 -7.57 11.00 0.17
CA ARG A 158 -8.31 10.64 1.39
C ARG A 158 -7.43 9.99 2.46
N ALA A 159 -6.17 9.73 2.15
CA ALA A 159 -5.19 9.28 3.12
C ALA A 159 -4.93 10.38 4.16
N ASP A 160 -4.53 9.98 5.36
CA ASP A 160 -4.24 10.91 6.45
C ASP A 160 -3.01 11.76 6.13
N TYR A 161 -2.04 11.17 5.45
CA TYR A 161 -0.78 11.81 5.08
C TYR A 161 -0.40 11.49 3.64
N GLU A 162 0.37 12.42 3.05
CA GLU A 162 1.05 12.23 1.78
C GLU A 162 2.56 12.24 2.02
N PHE A 163 3.28 11.26 1.48
CA PHE A 163 4.72 11.14 1.63
C PHE A 163 5.38 11.02 0.27
N ASN A 164 6.18 12.03 -0.09
CA ASN A 164 6.90 12.08 -1.36
C ASN A 164 8.26 11.38 -1.22
N ILE A 165 8.48 10.36 -2.07
CA ILE A 165 9.73 9.59 -2.10
C ILE A 165 10.67 10.00 -3.24
N GLU A 166 10.33 11.08 -3.94
CA GLU A 166 11.17 11.60 -5.01
C GLU A 166 12.57 11.98 -4.47
N ASN A 167 13.61 11.49 -5.15
CA ASN A 167 15.02 11.72 -4.82
C ASN A 167 15.47 11.11 -3.47
N ILE A 168 14.66 10.26 -2.84
CA ILE A 168 15.05 9.53 -1.63
C ILE A 168 15.54 8.14 -2.04
N LYS A 169 16.69 7.72 -1.51
CA LYS A 169 17.17 6.35 -1.71
C LYS A 169 16.28 5.37 -0.98
N LEU A 170 16.08 4.19 -1.57
CA LEU A 170 15.14 3.20 -1.04
C LEU A 170 15.44 2.82 0.42
N GLU A 171 16.70 2.67 0.77
CA GLU A 171 17.16 2.33 2.12
C GLU A 171 16.91 3.42 3.17
N GLU A 172 16.78 4.68 2.73
CA GLU A 172 16.53 5.83 3.61
C GLU A 172 15.03 6.07 3.86
N ILE A 173 14.17 5.60 2.95
CA ILE A 173 12.71 5.85 3.00
C ILE A 173 12.09 5.41 4.33
N PRO A 174 12.38 4.22 4.88
CA PRO A 174 11.75 3.79 6.14
C PRO A 174 12.08 4.72 7.29
N LYS A 175 13.34 5.10 7.46
CA LYS A 175 13.78 6.03 8.51
C LYS A 175 13.08 7.38 8.38
N MET A 176 13.10 7.97 7.19
CA MET A 176 12.45 9.27 6.94
C MET A 176 10.94 9.20 7.16
N LEU A 177 10.31 8.06 6.82
CA LEU A 177 8.88 7.87 7.04
C LEU A 177 8.54 7.72 8.54
N ILE A 178 9.40 7.09 9.32
CA ILE A 178 9.28 7.02 10.79
C ILE A 178 9.36 8.43 11.37
N GLU A 179 10.42 9.18 11.08
CA GLU A 179 10.59 10.56 11.53
C GLU A 179 9.40 11.46 11.13
N PHE A 180 8.92 11.29 9.90
CA PHE A 180 7.74 12.01 9.40
C PHE A 180 6.48 11.69 10.22
N LEU A 181 6.26 10.43 10.59
CA LEU A 181 5.11 10.00 11.38
C LEU A 181 5.23 10.45 12.84
N GLU A 182 6.41 10.37 13.46
CA GLU A 182 6.65 10.85 14.82
C GLU A 182 6.34 12.34 14.98
N LEU A 183 6.66 13.14 13.96
CA LEU A 183 6.37 14.58 13.95
C LEU A 183 4.89 14.92 13.73
N ARG A 184 4.08 14.01 13.21
CA ARG A 184 2.70 14.32 12.74
C ARG A 184 1.62 13.48 13.36
N ASN A 185 1.96 12.39 14.04
CA ASN A 185 1.00 11.48 14.61
C ASN A 185 1.34 11.12 16.05
N GLU A 186 0.62 11.70 16.99
CA GLU A 186 0.86 11.53 18.42
C GLU A 186 0.72 10.07 18.90
N GLU A 187 -0.17 9.27 18.28
CA GLU A 187 -0.34 7.88 18.66
C GLU A 187 0.84 7.02 18.17
N PHE A 188 1.36 7.31 16.98
CA PHE A 188 2.57 6.67 16.46
C PHE A 188 3.78 7.05 17.31
N LYS A 189 3.94 8.35 17.63
CA LYS A 189 5.01 8.86 18.47
C LYS A 189 5.03 8.16 19.83
N ARG A 190 3.90 8.13 20.53
CA ARG A 190 3.77 7.43 21.82
C ARG A 190 4.13 5.95 21.72
N TYR A 191 3.74 5.29 20.65
CA TYR A 191 4.11 3.91 20.42
C TYR A 191 5.62 3.73 20.31
N MET A 192 6.30 4.59 19.53
CA MET A 192 7.75 4.54 19.34
C MET A 192 8.51 4.84 20.64
N GLU A 193 8.07 5.82 21.41
CA GLU A 193 8.64 6.16 22.73
C GLU A 193 8.54 4.99 23.74
N GLN A 194 7.43 4.24 23.71
CA GLN A 194 7.26 3.06 24.58
C GLN A 194 8.15 1.88 24.17
N LYS A 195 8.46 1.75 22.89
CA LYS A 195 9.25 0.66 22.33
C LYS A 195 10.76 0.91 22.44
N MET A 196 11.19 2.14 22.36
CA MET A 196 12.57 2.58 22.53
C MET A 196 12.67 3.43 23.81
N PRO A 197 12.66 2.79 25.02
CA PRO A 197 12.97 3.57 26.21
C PRO A 197 14.33 4.24 26.00
N ALA A 198 14.40 5.52 26.30
CA ALA A 198 15.62 6.32 26.14
C ALA A 198 16.80 5.51 26.70
N SER A 199 17.75 5.21 25.82
CA SER A 199 19.04 4.66 26.27
C SER A 199 19.66 5.68 27.21
N LEU A 200 19.66 5.35 28.48
CA LEU A 200 20.38 6.04 29.55
C LEU A 200 21.87 6.13 29.22
#